data_dfe51a9612febc1a056690d46d725a38
#
_entry.id   dfe51a9612febc1a056690d46d725a38
#
_cell.length_a   1.000
_cell.length_b   1.000
_cell.length_c   1.000
_cell.angle_alpha   90.00
_cell.angle_beta   90.00
_cell.angle_gamma   90.00
#
_symmetry.space_group_name_H-M   'P 1'
#
loop_
_entity.id
_entity.type
_entity.pdbx_description
1 polymer ?
#
loop_
_entity_poly.entity_id
_entity_poly.type
_entity_poly.pdbx_seq_one_letter_code
_entity_poly.pdbx_strand_id
1 'polypeptide(L)'
;MCIRDRLVRGSTAIKVGDSDSSNRVECTAGGIVQSVNNDKVQQIAGTFLDSPSTTSATTYKIQGRVYGSSKTFTVNKPNADADTTYTGRGASTITLMEVAG
;
A
#
# COMPACT_ATOMS: atom_id res chain seq x y z
N MET A 1 -5.09 -9.87 -10.23
CA MET A 1 -5.21 -8.40 -10.02
C MET A 1 -3.90 -7.89 -9.45
N CYS A 2 -3.36 -6.85 -10.02
CA CYS A 2 -2.13 -6.22 -9.51
C CYS A 2 -2.51 -5.06 -8.61
N ILE A 3 -2.04 -5.09 -7.37
CA ILE A 3 -2.16 -4.02 -6.40
C ILE A 3 -0.79 -3.35 -6.29
N ARG A 4 -0.77 -2.05 -6.27
CA ARG A 4 0.45 -1.25 -6.12
C ARG A 4 0.22 -0.19 -5.06
N ASP A 5 1.13 -0.12 -4.11
CA ASP A 5 1.07 0.81 -3.00
C ASP A 5 2.19 1.84 -3.10
N ARG A 6 1.91 3.04 -2.64
CA ARG A 6 2.88 4.11 -2.50
C ARG A 6 2.88 4.65 -1.08
N LEU A 7 4.06 4.79 -0.50
CA LEU A 7 4.25 5.64 0.66
C LEU A 7 4.39 7.08 0.16
N VAL A 8 3.60 7.98 0.71
CA VAL A 8 3.52 9.38 0.27
C VAL A 8 3.74 10.31 1.46
N ARG A 9 4.62 11.29 1.27
CA ARG A 9 4.82 12.44 2.16
C ARG A 9 4.15 13.66 1.52
N GLY A 10 3.12 14.19 2.16
CA GLY A 10 2.32 15.27 1.56
C GLY A 10 1.71 14.84 0.22
N SER A 11 2.26 15.33 -0.87
CA SER A 11 1.90 14.96 -2.25
C SER A 11 2.99 14.18 -2.99
N THR A 12 4.14 13.97 -2.38
CA THR A 12 5.31 13.34 -3.01
C THR A 12 5.40 11.87 -2.63
N ALA A 13 5.47 10.99 -3.63
CA ALA A 13 5.75 9.58 -3.40
C ALA A 13 7.20 9.40 -2.94
N ILE A 14 7.39 8.69 -1.85
CA ILE A 14 8.68 8.34 -1.28
C ILE A 14 8.80 6.83 -1.21
N LYS A 15 10.03 6.32 -1.10
CA LYS A 15 10.30 4.87 -1.13
C LYS A 15 9.64 4.18 -2.34
N VAL A 16 9.86 4.70 -3.52
CA VAL A 16 9.38 4.11 -4.76
C VAL A 16 10.53 3.49 -5.53
N GLY A 17 10.24 2.44 -6.28
CA GLY A 17 11.18 1.81 -7.19
C GLY A 17 11.40 2.65 -8.46
N ASP A 18 12.30 2.18 -9.31
CA ASP A 18 12.66 2.87 -10.54
C ASP A 18 11.49 2.93 -11.52
N SER A 19 11.33 4.08 -12.16
CA SER A 19 10.44 4.24 -13.30
C SER A 19 11.05 3.63 -14.56
N ASP A 20 10.20 3.16 -15.43
CA ASP A 20 10.56 2.79 -16.79
C ASP A 20 9.67 3.53 -17.79
N SER A 21 10.14 3.65 -18.99
CA SER A 21 9.78 4.72 -19.93
C SER A 21 8.35 4.80 -20.42
N SER A 22 7.44 3.86 -20.12
CA SER A 22 6.07 4.04 -20.62
C SER A 22 4.95 3.42 -19.75
N ASN A 23 5.07 2.18 -19.33
CA ASN A 23 3.94 1.46 -18.71
C ASN A 23 4.18 1.02 -17.28
N ARG A 24 5.41 1.07 -16.81
CA ARG A 24 5.76 0.70 -15.45
C ARG A 24 5.46 1.85 -14.49
N VAL A 25 4.60 1.60 -13.54
CA VAL A 25 4.26 2.58 -12.50
C VAL A 25 5.16 2.34 -11.29
N GLU A 26 5.81 3.38 -10.83
CA GLU A 26 6.56 3.36 -9.58
C GLU A 26 5.65 3.01 -8.40
N CYS A 27 6.12 2.14 -7.53
CA CYS A 27 5.40 1.76 -6.33
C CYS A 27 6.36 1.45 -5.19
N THR A 28 5.89 1.57 -3.96
CA THR A 28 6.62 1.16 -2.76
C THR A 28 6.58 -0.35 -2.61
N ALA A 29 5.43 -0.93 -2.83
CA ALA A 29 5.23 -2.37 -2.81
C ALA A 29 4.16 -2.74 -3.84
N GLY A 30 4.18 -3.99 -4.27
CA GLY A 30 3.19 -4.53 -5.18
C GLY A 30 2.86 -5.96 -4.83
N GLY A 31 1.64 -6.34 -5.09
CA GLY A 31 1.16 -7.69 -4.87
C GLY A 31 0.32 -8.16 -6.05
N ILE A 32 0.35 -9.46 -6.28
CA ILE A 32 -0.55 -10.12 -7.20
C ILE A 32 -1.53 -10.94 -6.37
N VAL A 33 -2.78 -10.53 -6.36
CA VAL A 33 -3.85 -11.37 -5.83
C VAL A 33 -4.32 -12.27 -6.97
N GLN A 34 -4.01 -13.54 -6.87
CA GLN A 34 -4.51 -14.53 -7.83
C GLN A 34 -6.03 -14.65 -7.66
N SER A 35 -6.74 -14.61 -8.77
CA SER A 35 -8.21 -14.56 -8.80
C SER A 35 -8.92 -15.83 -8.34
N VAL A 36 -8.18 -16.85 -7.94
CA VAL A 36 -8.75 -18.16 -7.59
C VAL A 36 -9.31 -18.20 -6.17
N ASN A 37 -8.88 -17.28 -5.30
CA ASN A 37 -9.32 -17.24 -3.90
C ASN A 37 -9.59 -15.78 -3.50
N ASN A 38 -10.84 -15.38 -3.61
CA ASN A 38 -11.31 -14.05 -3.18
C ASN A 38 -11.35 -13.87 -1.64
N ASP A 39 -11.00 -14.90 -0.90
CA ASP A 39 -11.05 -15.00 0.56
C ASP A 39 -9.72 -14.65 1.25
N LYS A 40 -8.67 -14.33 0.49
CA LYS A 40 -7.34 -14.06 1.04
C LYS A 40 -7.03 -12.58 1.15
N VAL A 41 -6.33 -12.25 2.22
CA VAL A 41 -5.71 -10.93 2.45
C VAL A 41 -4.20 -11.08 2.31
N GLN A 42 -3.59 -10.25 1.50
CA GLN A 42 -2.14 -10.18 1.39
C GLN A 42 -1.59 -9.12 2.33
N GLN A 43 -0.62 -9.52 3.14
CA GLN A 43 0.10 -8.59 4.00
C GLN A 43 1.19 -7.86 3.21
N ILE A 44 1.27 -6.55 3.40
CA ILE A 44 2.35 -5.70 2.91
C ILE A 44 2.92 -4.95 4.10
N ALA A 45 4.24 -5.03 4.28
CA ALA A 45 4.94 -4.35 5.36
C ALA A 45 6.22 -3.72 4.84
N GLY A 46 6.67 -2.66 5.48
CA GLY A 46 7.92 -2.01 5.13
C GLY A 46 8.29 -0.90 6.09
N THR A 47 9.56 -0.57 6.12
CA THR A 47 10.12 0.56 6.85
C THR A 47 10.87 1.48 5.90
N PHE A 48 10.93 2.75 6.23
CA PHE A 48 11.63 3.75 5.44
C PHE A 48 12.15 4.86 6.35
N LEU A 49 13.39 5.24 6.17
CA LEU A 49 13.98 6.42 6.82
C LEU A 49 13.82 7.60 5.87
N ASP A 50 13.09 8.61 6.30
CA ASP A 50 12.86 9.83 5.54
C ASP A 50 13.58 11.01 6.16
N SER A 51 13.97 11.97 5.35
CA SER A 51 14.56 13.24 5.76
C SER A 51 13.75 14.39 5.15
N PRO A 52 12.63 14.77 5.76
CA PRO A 52 11.75 15.78 5.20
C PRO A 52 12.35 17.19 5.19
N SER A 53 13.41 17.44 5.94
CA SER A 53 14.10 18.74 6.06
C SER A 53 13.13 19.90 6.36
N THR A 54 12.17 19.67 7.23
CA THR A 54 11.17 20.66 7.65
C THR A 54 10.79 20.49 9.10
N THR A 55 10.48 21.60 9.74
CA THR A 55 9.90 21.64 11.09
C THR A 55 8.37 21.77 11.06
N SER A 56 7.80 21.89 9.88
CA SER A 56 6.34 21.99 9.71
C SER A 56 5.67 20.63 9.79
N ALA A 57 4.42 20.63 10.22
CA ALA A 57 3.61 19.40 10.25
C ALA A 57 3.61 18.73 8.88
N THR A 58 3.95 17.45 8.86
CA THR A 58 4.08 16.66 7.63
C THR A 58 3.15 15.46 7.68
N THR A 59 2.37 15.28 6.64
CA THR A 59 1.43 14.15 6.53
C THR A 59 2.08 13.00 5.78
N TYR A 60 2.05 11.82 6.38
CA TYR A 60 2.43 10.55 5.74
C TYR A 60 1.17 9.70 5.51
N LYS A 61 1.09 9.10 4.35
CA LYS A 61 -0.07 8.26 3.98
C LYS A 61 0.35 7.13 3.04
N ILE A 62 -0.47 6.09 3.02
CA ILE A 62 -0.37 5.03 2.02
C ILE A 62 -1.45 5.26 0.96
N GLN A 63 -1.06 5.14 -0.29
CA GLN A 63 -1.97 5.16 -1.44
C GLN A 63 -1.94 3.80 -2.12
N GLY A 64 -3.11 3.23 -2.37
CA GLY A 64 -3.24 2.00 -3.14
C GLY A 64 -3.81 2.27 -4.53
N ARG A 65 -3.37 1.49 -5.51
CA ARG A 65 -3.90 1.52 -6.87
C ARG A 65 -4.09 0.10 -7.40
N VAL A 66 -5.20 -0.13 -8.08
CA VAL A 66 -5.44 -1.32 -8.89
C VAL A 66 -5.35 -0.99 -10.38
N TYR A 67 -4.92 -1.95 -11.16
CA TYR A 67 -4.92 -1.83 -12.61
C TYR A 67 -6.23 -2.37 -13.18
N GLY A 68 -6.85 -1.58 -14.05
CA GLY A 68 -8.07 -1.91 -14.77
C GLY A 68 -9.32 -1.18 -14.26
N SER A 69 -10.23 -0.91 -15.17
CA SER A 69 -11.58 -0.44 -14.87
C SER A 69 -12.39 -1.59 -14.26
N SER A 70 -13.27 -1.33 -13.34
CA SER A 70 -14.14 -2.32 -12.69
C SER A 70 -13.43 -3.29 -11.72
N LYS A 71 -12.31 -2.87 -11.13
CA LYS A 71 -11.63 -3.61 -10.06
C LYS A 71 -11.82 -2.91 -8.73
N THR A 72 -12.03 -3.69 -7.68
CA THR A 72 -12.19 -3.19 -6.32
C THR A 72 -10.90 -3.40 -5.55
N PHE A 73 -10.47 -2.37 -4.83
CA PHE A 73 -9.41 -2.42 -3.86
C PHE A 73 -10.03 -2.50 -2.46
N THR A 74 -9.69 -3.54 -1.73
CA THR A 74 -10.15 -3.73 -0.35
C THR A 74 -8.97 -3.65 0.60
N VAL A 75 -9.16 -2.99 1.73
CA VAL A 75 -8.16 -2.87 2.80
C VAL A 75 -8.67 -3.61 4.01
N ASN A 76 -7.81 -4.43 4.62
CA ASN A 76 -8.07 -5.19 5.84
C ASN A 76 -9.19 -6.23 5.75
N LYS A 77 -9.67 -6.52 4.55
CA LYS A 77 -10.68 -7.56 4.33
C LYS A 77 -10.50 -8.22 2.97
N PRO A 78 -10.90 -9.47 2.80
CA PRO A 78 -10.91 -10.11 1.49
C PRO A 78 -12.00 -9.52 0.59
N ASN A 79 -11.92 -9.79 -0.70
CA ASN A 79 -12.94 -9.35 -1.64
C ASN A 79 -14.28 -10.10 -1.41
N ALA A 80 -14.21 -11.40 -1.13
CA ALA A 80 -15.34 -12.17 -0.64
C ALA A 80 -15.38 -12.09 0.90
N ASP A 81 -15.96 -11.02 1.42
CA ASP A 81 -16.06 -10.73 2.85
C ASP A 81 -17.27 -11.49 3.46
N ALA A 82 -17.18 -12.81 3.45
CA ALA A 82 -18.21 -13.69 3.98
C ALA A 82 -17.93 -14.06 5.45
N ASP A 83 -18.97 -14.28 6.23
CA ASP A 83 -18.86 -14.77 7.61
C ASP A 83 -18.57 -16.29 7.60
N THR A 84 -17.31 -16.64 7.43
CA THR A 84 -16.83 -18.02 7.39
C THR A 84 -15.56 -18.17 8.20
N THR A 85 -15.25 -19.39 8.60
CA THR A 85 -14.09 -19.68 9.45
C THR A 85 -12.73 -19.45 8.77
N TYR A 86 -12.69 -19.30 7.46
CA TYR A 86 -11.47 -19.10 6.67
C TYR A 86 -11.32 -17.69 6.10
N THR A 87 -12.29 -16.80 6.33
CA THR A 87 -12.16 -15.39 6.00
C THR A 87 -11.77 -14.59 7.23
N GLY A 88 -10.76 -13.75 7.10
CA GLY A 88 -10.29 -12.92 8.19
C GLY A 88 -10.29 -11.44 7.83
N ARG A 89 -10.54 -10.60 8.80
CA ARG A 89 -10.32 -9.16 8.70
C ARG A 89 -9.06 -8.78 9.45
N GLY A 90 -8.18 -8.04 8.79
CA GLY A 90 -6.93 -7.57 9.35
C GLY A 90 -7.03 -6.16 9.92
N ALA A 91 -5.91 -5.70 10.43
CA ALA A 91 -5.72 -4.31 10.83
C ALA A 91 -4.45 -3.76 10.18
N SER A 92 -4.49 -2.51 9.77
CA SER A 92 -3.33 -1.79 9.26
C SER A 92 -2.89 -0.73 10.23
N THR A 93 -1.59 -0.55 10.35
CA THR A 93 -0.97 0.49 11.16
C THR A 93 0.07 1.24 10.35
N ILE A 94 0.23 2.52 10.61
CA ILE A 94 1.36 3.31 10.22
C ILE A 94 1.98 3.91 11.48
N THR A 95 3.26 3.69 11.69
CA THR A 95 3.99 4.21 12.84
C THR A 95 5.06 5.18 12.35
N LEU A 96 5.06 6.36 12.92
CA LEU A 96 6.08 7.38 12.69
C LEU A 96 6.91 7.53 13.95
N MET A 97 8.23 7.50 13.79
CA MET A 97 9.17 7.75 14.87
C MET A 97 10.13 8.86 14.44
N GLU A 98 10.24 9.87 15.27
CA GLU A 98 11.28 10.89 15.09
C GLU A 98 12.59 10.38 15.66
N VAL A 99 13.62 10.44 14.85
CA VAL A 99 14.99 10.10 15.26
C VAL A 99 15.75 11.41 15.44
N ALA A 100 16.18 11.66 16.66
CA ALA A 100 17.02 12.80 16.95
C ALA A 100 18.37 12.67 16.22
N GLY A 101 18.77 13.72 15.52
CA GLY A 101 20.06 13.81 14.85
C GLY A 101 21.16 14.28 15.81
#